data_8e6abf97e086769d38bdd716eaf5a933
#
_entry.id   8e6abf97e086769d38bdd716eaf5a933
#
_cell.length_a   1.000
_cell.length_b   1.000
_cell.length_c   1.000
_cell.angle_alpha   90.00
_cell.angle_beta   90.00
_cell.angle_gamma   90.00
#
_symmetry.space_group_name_H-M   'P 1'
#
loop_
_entity.id
_entity.type
_entity.pdbx_description
1 polymer ?
#
loop_
_entity_poly.entity_id
_entity_poly.type
_entity_poly.pdbx_seq_one_letter_code
_entity_poly.pdbx_strand_id
1 'polypeptide(L)'
;MAAINAIKKFGIKVKLNKKYCAISGNGPNGYNYKKNILINAKNSGTLGRLIMGILIDTPYKVKIIGDKSLSKRDFYRIAEPLNKFGAKIKLTKKGLPLIIKGNKQPHPIRYLEQKGSAQCKSSVIFAGLKTDGKTFIKAKKSRNHTELLCK
;
A
#
# COMPACT_ATOMS: atom_id res chain seq x y z
N MET A 1 -12.52 9.98 -4.36
CA MET A 1 -12.19 9.85 -5.81
C MET A 1 -10.76 9.36 -6.10
N ALA A 2 -9.71 9.81 -5.41
CA ALA A 2 -8.33 9.35 -5.67
C ALA A 2 -8.14 7.81 -5.54
N ALA A 3 -8.73 7.19 -4.50
CA ALA A 3 -8.67 5.73 -4.31
C ALA A 3 -9.33 4.97 -5.46
N ILE A 4 -10.52 5.37 -5.90
CA ILE A 4 -11.21 4.75 -7.03
C ILE A 4 -10.38 4.83 -8.31
N ASN A 5 -9.79 5.99 -8.58
CA ASN A 5 -8.92 6.17 -9.75
C ASN A 5 -7.65 5.31 -9.66
N ALA A 6 -7.13 5.09 -8.45
CA ALA A 6 -5.98 4.21 -8.25
C ALA A 6 -6.34 2.74 -8.53
N ILE A 7 -7.42 2.22 -7.94
CA ILE A 7 -7.78 0.80 -8.12
C ILE A 7 -8.19 0.46 -9.55
N LYS A 8 -8.82 1.39 -10.28
CA LYS A 8 -9.12 1.22 -11.71
C LYS A 8 -7.87 0.99 -12.56
N LYS A 9 -6.72 1.60 -12.17
CA LYS A 9 -5.43 1.39 -12.88
C LYS A 9 -4.88 -0.03 -12.72
N PHE A 10 -5.33 -0.76 -11.69
CA PHE A 10 -5.02 -2.18 -11.50
C PHE A 10 -6.00 -3.12 -12.19
N GLY A 11 -6.88 -2.61 -13.08
CA GLY A 11 -7.88 -3.40 -13.79
C GLY A 11 -9.10 -3.76 -12.96
N ILE A 12 -9.28 -3.14 -11.80
CA ILE A 12 -10.46 -3.36 -10.94
C ILE A 12 -11.65 -2.62 -11.52
N LYS A 13 -12.76 -3.35 -11.74
CA LYS A 13 -14.01 -2.77 -12.22
C LYS A 13 -14.72 -2.04 -11.08
N VAL A 14 -15.05 -0.78 -11.30
CA VAL A 14 -15.78 0.05 -10.33
C VAL A 14 -16.97 0.71 -11.00
N LYS A 15 -18.17 0.43 -10.48
CA LYS A 15 -19.41 1.12 -10.83
C LYS A 15 -19.73 2.10 -9.69
N LEU A 16 -19.83 3.37 -10.01
CA LEU A 16 -20.11 4.44 -9.04
C LEU A 16 -21.29 5.26 -9.52
N ASN A 17 -22.28 5.43 -8.65
CA ASN A 17 -23.36 6.40 -8.82
C ASN A 17 -23.61 7.17 -7.54
N LYS A 18 -24.67 7.99 -7.49
CA LYS A 18 -24.99 8.80 -6.30
C LYS A 18 -25.38 7.98 -5.06
N LYS A 19 -25.85 6.73 -5.23
CA LYS A 19 -26.38 5.91 -4.14
C LYS A 19 -25.41 4.83 -3.65
N TYR A 20 -24.54 4.29 -4.53
CA TYR A 20 -23.64 3.19 -4.18
C TYR A 20 -22.35 3.21 -4.97
N CYS A 21 -21.37 2.50 -4.46
CA CYS A 21 -20.11 2.16 -5.13
C CYS A 21 -19.98 0.64 -5.13
N ALA A 22 -20.01 0.01 -6.31
CA ALA A 22 -19.78 -1.42 -6.47
C ALA A 22 -18.36 -1.64 -7.01
N ILE A 23 -17.60 -2.49 -6.34
CA ILE A 23 -16.22 -2.83 -6.69
C ILE A 23 -16.14 -4.34 -6.92
N SER A 24 -15.75 -4.75 -8.12
CA SER A 24 -15.51 -6.15 -8.46
C SER A 24 -14.03 -6.45 -8.31
N GLY A 25 -13.64 -7.00 -7.16
CA GLY A 25 -12.25 -7.36 -6.86
C GLY A 25 -11.78 -8.57 -7.68
N ASN A 26 -10.47 -8.67 -7.89
CA ASN A 26 -9.82 -9.77 -8.62
C ASN A 26 -9.06 -10.73 -7.67
N GLY A 27 -9.37 -10.69 -6.38
CA GLY A 27 -8.66 -11.46 -5.35
C GLY A 27 -7.30 -10.87 -4.95
N PRO A 28 -6.60 -11.51 -3.99
CA PRO A 28 -5.36 -11.00 -3.43
C PRO A 28 -4.23 -10.80 -4.44
N ASN A 29 -4.16 -11.66 -5.46
CA ASN A 29 -3.11 -11.63 -6.50
C ASN A 29 -3.62 -11.11 -7.85
N GLY A 30 -4.77 -10.45 -7.85
CA GLY A 30 -5.53 -10.07 -9.02
C GLY A 30 -5.06 -8.82 -9.76
N TYR A 31 -3.76 -8.62 -9.91
CA TYR A 31 -3.26 -7.53 -10.76
C TYR A 31 -3.57 -7.79 -12.23
N ASN A 32 -4.38 -6.91 -12.81
CA ASN A 32 -4.70 -6.96 -14.23
C ASN A 32 -4.18 -5.72 -14.96
N TYR A 33 -2.85 -5.60 -15.01
CA TYR A 33 -2.17 -4.57 -15.80
C TYR A 33 -0.82 -5.10 -16.31
N LYS A 34 -0.37 -4.60 -17.47
CA LYS A 34 0.79 -5.14 -18.20
C LYS A 34 1.92 -4.14 -18.39
N LYS A 35 1.91 -2.99 -17.69
CA LYS A 35 2.91 -1.92 -17.84
C LYS A 35 3.09 -1.13 -16.55
N ASN A 36 4.16 -0.37 -16.47
CA ASN A 36 4.36 0.57 -15.36
C ASN A 36 3.21 1.57 -15.27
N ILE A 37 2.74 1.86 -14.06
CA ILE A 37 1.65 2.79 -13.82
C ILE A 37 2.03 3.93 -12.88
N LEU A 38 1.30 5.02 -13.00
CA LEU A 38 1.38 6.19 -12.14
C LEU A 38 0.12 6.31 -11.30
N ILE A 39 0.24 6.37 -9.98
CA ILE A 39 -0.83 6.64 -9.03
C ILE A 39 -0.66 8.06 -8.49
N ASN A 40 -1.69 8.88 -8.63
CA ASN A 40 -1.76 10.18 -7.98
C ASN A 40 -2.63 10.08 -6.73
N ALA A 41 -2.01 10.08 -5.56
CA ALA A 41 -2.70 10.04 -4.27
C ALA A 41 -3.31 11.39 -3.88
N LYS A 42 -3.03 12.46 -4.64
CA LYS A 42 -3.42 13.85 -4.32
C LYS A 42 -3.00 14.20 -2.89
N ASN A 43 -3.93 14.53 -1.98
CA ASN A 43 -3.65 14.77 -0.56
C ASN A 43 -3.97 13.55 0.34
N SER A 44 -4.26 12.39 -0.23
CA SER A 44 -4.64 11.22 0.56
C SER A 44 -3.44 10.47 1.10
N GLY A 45 -3.04 10.78 2.34
CA GLY A 45 -2.00 10.04 3.05
C GLY A 45 -2.40 8.58 3.29
N THR A 46 -3.69 8.29 3.50
CA THR A 46 -4.20 6.93 3.66
C THR A 46 -4.00 6.12 2.38
N LEU A 47 -4.45 6.66 1.22
CA LEU A 47 -4.23 5.98 -0.05
C LEU A 47 -2.74 5.75 -0.31
N GLY A 48 -1.93 6.82 -0.23
CA GLY A 48 -0.50 6.75 -0.56
C GLY A 48 0.26 5.73 0.29
N ARG A 49 -0.12 5.56 1.56
CA ARG A 49 0.56 4.66 2.50
C ARG A 49 0.04 3.23 2.45
N LEU A 50 -1.29 3.03 2.49
CA LEU A 50 -1.85 1.68 2.54
C LEU A 50 -1.63 0.92 1.24
N ILE A 51 -1.70 1.60 0.09
CA ILE A 51 -1.48 0.97 -1.21
C ILE A 51 -0.05 0.40 -1.36
N MET A 52 0.94 0.98 -0.67
CA MET A 52 2.31 0.46 -0.69
C MET A 52 2.38 -0.98 -0.16
N GLY A 53 1.65 -1.28 0.93
CA GLY A 53 1.58 -2.64 1.48
C GLY A 53 0.95 -3.63 0.50
N ILE A 54 -0.09 -3.19 -0.23
CA ILE A 54 -0.74 -4.04 -1.24
C ILE A 54 0.20 -4.33 -2.41
N LEU A 55 1.12 -3.43 -2.72
CA LEU A 55 1.98 -3.47 -3.92
C LEU A 55 3.33 -4.17 -3.71
N ILE A 56 3.57 -4.86 -2.61
CA ILE A 56 4.88 -5.50 -2.34
C ILE A 56 5.23 -6.62 -3.32
N ASP A 57 4.23 -7.20 -3.98
CA ASP A 57 4.36 -8.28 -4.99
C ASP A 57 4.04 -7.81 -6.41
N THR A 58 3.84 -6.50 -6.61
CA THR A 58 3.48 -5.93 -7.91
C THR A 58 4.44 -6.33 -9.03
N PRO A 59 3.94 -6.83 -10.19
CA PRO A 59 4.79 -7.32 -11.27
C PRO A 59 5.52 -6.20 -12.02
N TYR A 60 4.95 -5.00 -12.04
CA TYR A 60 5.49 -3.83 -12.75
C TYR A 60 5.79 -2.68 -11.79
N LYS A 61 6.62 -1.73 -12.22
CA LYS A 61 6.91 -0.54 -11.42
C LYS A 61 5.67 0.33 -11.26
N VAL A 62 5.41 0.74 -10.02
CA VAL A 62 4.35 1.69 -9.68
C VAL A 62 4.99 2.95 -9.12
N LYS A 63 4.75 4.08 -9.80
CA LYS A 63 5.14 5.41 -9.31
C LYS A 63 3.98 6.01 -8.55
N ILE A 64 4.22 6.49 -7.33
CA ILE A 64 3.23 7.19 -6.51
C ILE A 64 3.65 8.66 -6.39
N ILE A 65 2.72 9.54 -6.70
CA ILE A 65 2.86 10.99 -6.53
C ILE A 65 1.74 11.52 -5.63
N GLY A 66 1.94 12.70 -5.08
CA GLY A 66 0.94 13.44 -4.32
C GLY A 66 1.04 14.93 -4.59
N ASP A 67 0.18 15.71 -3.95
CA ASP A 67 0.31 17.15 -3.95
C ASP A 67 1.52 17.62 -3.13
N LYS A 68 1.74 18.94 -3.10
CA LYS A 68 2.87 19.56 -2.40
C LYS A 68 2.88 19.23 -0.89
N SER A 69 1.70 19.14 -0.26
CA SER A 69 1.56 18.81 1.17
C SER A 69 1.89 17.34 1.43
N LEU A 70 1.28 16.42 0.68
CA LEU A 70 1.51 14.99 0.85
C LEU A 70 2.96 14.61 0.54
N SER A 71 3.57 15.25 -0.46
CA SER A 71 4.94 14.95 -0.88
C SER A 71 6.01 15.26 0.17
N LYS A 72 5.71 16.16 1.11
CA LYS A 72 6.60 16.49 2.24
C LYS A 72 6.48 15.51 3.42
N ARG A 73 5.43 14.67 3.47
CA ARG A 73 5.22 13.73 4.57
C ARG A 73 6.22 12.58 4.51
N ASP A 74 6.55 12.05 5.69
CA ASP A 74 7.46 10.92 5.81
C ASP A 74 6.79 9.62 5.32
N PHE A 75 7.30 9.10 4.21
CA PHE A 75 6.97 7.80 3.63
C PHE A 75 8.05 6.75 3.90
N TYR A 76 9.23 7.16 4.36
CA TYR A 76 10.31 6.24 4.68
C TYR A 76 9.91 5.24 5.76
N ARG A 77 9.14 5.68 6.75
CA ARG A 77 8.61 4.84 7.84
C ARG A 77 7.77 3.64 7.37
N ILE A 78 7.28 3.71 6.13
CA ILE A 78 6.51 2.63 5.50
C ILE A 78 7.39 1.86 4.53
N ALA A 79 8.21 2.56 3.76
CA ALA A 79 9.11 1.93 2.80
C ALA A 79 10.13 1.01 3.50
N GLU A 80 10.64 1.42 4.65
CA GLU A 80 11.63 0.63 5.41
C GLU A 80 11.12 -0.78 5.76
N PRO A 81 9.99 -0.98 6.46
CA PRO A 81 9.49 -2.32 6.74
C PRO A 81 9.05 -3.06 5.47
N LEU A 82 8.51 -2.38 4.46
CA LEU A 82 8.10 -3.02 3.22
C LEU A 82 9.28 -3.53 2.38
N ASN A 83 10.43 -2.84 2.44
CA ASN A 83 11.66 -3.35 1.82
C ASN A 83 12.11 -4.67 2.46
N LYS A 84 11.83 -4.91 3.76
CA LYS A 84 12.12 -6.18 4.44
C LYS A 84 11.31 -7.36 3.89
N PHE A 85 10.15 -7.13 3.29
CA PHE A 85 9.41 -8.15 2.56
C PHE A 85 10.04 -8.51 1.20
N GLY A 86 11.11 -7.80 0.79
CA GLY A 86 11.80 -8.00 -0.47
C GLY A 86 11.35 -7.07 -1.60
N ALA A 87 10.37 -6.19 -1.39
CA ALA A 87 10.05 -5.15 -2.35
C ALA A 87 11.21 -4.13 -2.45
N LYS A 88 11.31 -3.45 -3.59
CA LYS A 88 12.31 -2.38 -3.80
C LYS A 88 11.58 -1.04 -3.91
N ILE A 89 11.64 -0.24 -2.86
CA ILE A 89 10.97 1.06 -2.77
C ILE A 89 12.02 2.17 -2.76
N LYS A 90 11.99 3.02 -3.79
CA LYS A 90 12.84 4.21 -3.92
C LYS A 90 12.02 5.46 -3.67
N LEU A 91 12.46 6.31 -2.75
CA LEU A 91 11.83 7.58 -2.41
C LEU A 91 12.67 8.75 -2.89
N THR A 92 12.01 9.89 -3.14
CA THR A 92 12.69 11.18 -3.26
C THR A 92 12.85 11.77 -1.86
N LYS A 93 14.08 11.83 -1.35
CA LYS A 93 14.35 12.14 0.06
C LYS A 93 13.60 11.14 0.98
N LYS A 94 12.64 11.60 1.79
CA LYS A 94 11.78 10.76 2.66
C LYS A 94 10.31 10.74 2.24
N GLY A 95 9.96 11.45 1.16
CA GLY A 95 8.58 11.70 0.72
C GLY A 95 8.26 11.16 -0.67
N LEU A 96 7.33 11.84 -1.32
CA LEU A 96 6.95 11.56 -2.71
C LEU A 96 7.72 12.48 -3.68
N PRO A 97 7.90 12.08 -4.94
CA PRO A 97 7.46 10.82 -5.52
C PRO A 97 8.27 9.61 -5.03
N LEU A 98 7.62 8.45 -5.05
CA LEU A 98 8.28 7.17 -4.82
C LEU A 98 7.99 6.18 -5.94
N ILE A 99 8.86 5.17 -6.08
CA ILE A 99 8.69 4.07 -7.03
C ILE A 99 8.77 2.76 -6.26
N ILE A 100 7.78 1.89 -6.47
CA ILE A 100 7.73 0.53 -5.95
C ILE A 100 7.96 -0.45 -7.09
N LYS A 101 8.87 -1.39 -6.88
CA LYS A 101 9.02 -2.63 -7.64
C LYS A 101 8.81 -3.78 -6.67
N GLY A 102 7.78 -4.59 -6.90
CA GLY A 102 7.46 -5.72 -6.03
C GLY A 102 8.48 -6.86 -6.12
N ASN A 103 8.38 -7.77 -5.18
CA ASN A 103 9.05 -9.06 -5.19
C ASN A 103 8.01 -10.14 -5.53
N LYS A 104 8.29 -11.03 -6.46
CA LYS A 104 7.38 -12.13 -6.82
C LYS A 104 7.11 -13.10 -5.67
N GLN A 105 8.07 -13.24 -4.77
CA GLN A 105 7.99 -14.09 -3.59
C GLN A 105 8.35 -13.26 -2.35
N PRO A 106 7.42 -12.41 -1.86
CA PRO A 106 7.66 -11.66 -0.64
C PRO A 106 7.71 -12.62 0.55
N HIS A 107 8.64 -12.38 1.47
CA HIS A 107 8.83 -13.22 2.66
C HIS A 107 8.30 -12.55 3.92
N PRO A 108 7.86 -13.32 4.93
CA PRO A 108 7.31 -12.78 6.16
C PRO A 108 8.39 -12.09 7.00
N ILE A 109 7.98 -11.12 7.82
CA ILE A 109 8.89 -10.35 8.65
C ILE A 109 8.45 -10.29 10.11
N ARG A 110 9.36 -9.84 10.98
CA ARG A 110 9.04 -9.31 12.31
C ARG A 110 9.13 -7.78 12.29
N TYR A 111 8.02 -7.13 12.64
CA TYR A 111 7.91 -5.67 12.61
C TYR A 111 7.55 -5.11 13.98
N LEU A 112 8.31 -4.11 14.42
CA LEU A 112 8.06 -3.34 15.63
C LEU A 112 7.65 -1.90 15.26
N GLU A 113 6.38 -1.55 15.52
CA GLU A 113 5.87 -0.19 15.34
C GLU A 113 5.90 0.58 16.67
N GLN A 114 6.86 1.49 16.81
CA GLN A 114 7.14 2.18 18.07
C GLN A 114 6.39 3.52 18.24
N LYS A 115 5.86 4.10 17.15
CA LYS A 115 5.31 5.46 17.15
C LYS A 115 3.77 5.51 17.22
N GLY A 116 3.09 4.35 17.34
CA GLY A 116 1.63 4.28 17.38
C GLY A 116 0.94 4.66 16.05
N SER A 117 1.59 4.40 14.91
CA SER A 117 1.03 4.73 13.61
C SER A 117 0.13 3.62 13.07
N ALA A 118 -1.18 3.84 13.09
CA ALA A 118 -2.14 2.94 12.47
C ALA A 118 -1.86 2.70 10.98
N GLN A 119 -1.44 3.72 10.23
CA GLN A 119 -1.17 3.58 8.80
C GLN A 119 0.08 2.76 8.50
N CYS A 120 1.15 2.87 9.30
CA CYS A 120 2.32 2.01 9.17
C CYS A 120 1.96 0.56 9.47
N LYS A 121 1.27 0.31 10.59
CA LYS A 121 0.78 -1.00 10.97
C LYS A 121 -0.11 -1.61 9.88
N SER A 122 -1.10 -0.87 9.38
CA SER A 122 -2.02 -1.34 8.34
C SER A 122 -1.30 -1.69 7.04
N SER A 123 -0.31 -0.89 6.63
CA SER A 123 0.48 -1.17 5.42
C SER A 123 1.27 -2.48 5.56
N VAL A 124 1.84 -2.74 6.74
CA VAL A 124 2.56 -4.00 7.02
C VAL A 124 1.59 -5.19 7.12
N ILE A 125 0.37 -5.01 7.68
CA ILE A 125 -0.65 -6.05 7.68
C ILE A 125 -1.00 -6.45 6.23
N PHE A 126 -1.31 -5.48 5.36
CA PHE A 126 -1.62 -5.77 3.96
C PHE A 126 -0.47 -6.45 3.23
N ALA A 127 0.77 -6.08 3.54
CA ALA A 127 1.93 -6.77 3.01
C ALA A 127 2.02 -8.22 3.51
N GLY A 128 1.78 -8.45 4.80
CA GLY A 128 1.77 -9.79 5.39
C GLY A 128 0.73 -10.74 4.77
N LEU A 129 -0.41 -10.21 4.30
CA LEU A 129 -1.42 -11.02 3.59
C LEU A 129 -0.96 -11.52 2.22
N LYS A 130 0.19 -11.03 1.72
CA LYS A 130 0.79 -11.40 0.44
C LYS A 130 1.97 -12.37 0.57
N THR A 131 2.26 -12.82 1.78
CA THR A 131 3.43 -13.67 2.06
C THR A 131 3.00 -15.07 2.49
N ASP A 132 3.77 -16.05 2.11
CA ASP A 132 3.66 -17.37 2.69
C ASP A 132 4.33 -17.36 4.08
N GLY A 133 3.64 -17.93 5.09
CA GLY A 133 4.13 -17.97 6.46
C GLY A 133 3.58 -16.85 7.37
N LYS A 134 4.23 -16.63 8.51
CA LYS A 134 3.73 -15.77 9.59
C LYS A 134 4.50 -14.46 9.70
N THR A 135 3.85 -13.34 9.47
CA THR A 135 4.37 -12.00 9.81
C THR A 135 3.95 -11.62 11.23
N PHE A 136 4.92 -11.27 12.06
CA PHE A 136 4.67 -10.84 13.45
C PHE A 136 4.76 -9.32 13.56
N ILE A 137 3.71 -8.71 14.11
CA ILE A 137 3.63 -7.27 14.30
C ILE A 137 3.42 -6.95 15.78
N LYS A 138 4.41 -6.29 16.39
CA LYS A 138 4.29 -5.67 17.71
C LYS A 138 4.16 -4.17 17.53
N ALA A 139 3.06 -3.56 17.98
CA ALA A 139 2.78 -2.15 17.75
C ALA A 139 2.26 -1.49 19.03
N LYS A 140 2.62 -0.21 19.23
CA LYS A 140 1.96 0.63 20.23
C LYS A 140 0.47 0.77 19.89
N LYS A 141 -0.37 0.98 20.92
CA LYS A 141 -1.81 1.14 20.77
C LYS A 141 -2.13 2.23 19.73
N SER A 142 -2.97 1.89 18.78
CA SER A 142 -3.45 2.77 17.70
C SER A 142 -4.80 2.26 17.21
N ARG A 143 -5.42 2.95 16.24
CA ARG A 143 -6.66 2.47 15.62
C ARG A 143 -6.47 1.06 15.05
N ASN A 144 -7.47 0.19 15.25
CA ASN A 144 -7.43 -1.25 14.90
C ASN A 144 -8.38 -1.62 13.75
N HIS A 145 -8.78 -0.66 12.92
CA HIS A 145 -9.76 -0.89 11.84
C HIS A 145 -9.29 -1.95 10.85
N THR A 146 -7.99 -2.02 10.57
CA THR A 146 -7.44 -3.00 9.63
C THR A 146 -7.42 -4.40 10.23
N GLU A 147 -7.09 -4.53 11.51
CA GLU A 147 -7.14 -5.80 12.22
C GLU A 147 -8.55 -6.38 12.26
N LEU A 148 -9.55 -5.51 12.48
CA LEU A 148 -10.96 -5.92 12.44
C LEU A 148 -11.42 -6.29 11.03
N LEU A 149 -10.91 -5.62 10.01
CA LEU A 149 -11.21 -5.92 8.60
C LEU A 149 -10.63 -7.27 8.16
N CYS A 150 -9.50 -7.68 8.72
CA CYS A 150 -8.78 -8.90 8.32
C CYS A 150 -9.12 -10.13 9.18
N LYS A 151 -10.08 -10.02 10.11
CA LYS A 151 -10.66 -11.13 10.86
C LYS A 151 -11.72 -11.84 10.05
#